data_3d287885e396644c89b8f6e6276349de
#
_entry.id   3d287885e396644c89b8f6e6276349de
#
_cell.length_a   1.000
_cell.length_b   1.000
_cell.length_c   1.000
_cell.angle_alpha   90.00
_cell.angle_beta   90.00
_cell.angle_gamma   90.00
#
_symmetry.space_group_name_H-M   'P 1'
#
loop_
_entity.id
_entity.type
_entity.pdbx_description
1 polymer ?
#
loop_
_entity_poly.entity_id
_entity_poly.type
_entity_poly.pdbx_seq_one_letter_code
_entity_poly.pdbx_strand_id
1 'polypeptide(L)'
;MKKEIIMALAISTTNLVKNFDGKNAVNGISLDVHQGEIFGILGPNGAGKTTFLRMLATLTKVTSGSASIFGNDLTKDGAKVRNFIGLTGQYASVDEELTGMENMIIFGQLNGLSKKEAKKRGLELLKQFSLTEAKDKSISAFSGGMRRRLDLAVSLITKPPLIFLDEPTTGLDPRTRGEMWKTIRELVKGGSTIVLTTQYLDEADQLADRIAIIDHGSVIAQGTPSELKNILGETTFELSLIKSSQIKQAKEMIEQKFNIEVIVLPEFATLSIKVTDTKIMTQILLLLETEHIAINEFETRKPTLDEVFLELTGK
;
A
#
# COMPACT_ATOMS: atom_id res chain seq x y z
N MET A 1 -13.70 -30.57 7.95
CA MET A 1 -12.29 -30.22 7.88
C MET A 1 -12.07 -29.35 6.63
N LYS A 2 -11.94 -28.02 6.78
CA LYS A 2 -11.49 -27.16 5.69
C LYS A 2 -10.01 -27.49 5.49
N LYS A 3 -9.64 -27.98 4.29
CA LYS A 3 -8.24 -28.04 3.89
C LYS A 3 -7.72 -26.59 3.91
N GLU A 4 -6.84 -26.26 4.85
CA GLU A 4 -6.01 -25.07 4.72
C GLU A 4 -5.21 -25.23 3.42
N ILE A 5 -5.53 -24.43 2.44
CA ILE A 5 -4.70 -24.31 1.25
C ILE A 5 -3.48 -23.55 1.74
N ILE A 6 -2.39 -24.28 2.01
CA ILE A 6 -1.09 -23.66 2.28
C ILE A 6 -0.70 -22.96 0.99
N MET A 7 -0.94 -21.64 0.94
CA MET A 7 -0.49 -20.83 -0.19
C MET A 7 1.04 -20.83 -0.20
N ALA A 8 1.62 -21.12 -1.37
CA ALA A 8 3.07 -21.13 -1.54
C ALA A 8 3.63 -19.72 -1.28
N LEU A 9 4.76 -19.64 -0.60
CA LEU A 9 5.42 -18.37 -0.31
C LEU A 9 6.19 -17.86 -1.54
N ALA A 10 6.04 -16.58 -1.83
CA ALA A 10 6.89 -15.86 -2.78
C ALA A 10 8.13 -15.30 -2.06
N ILE A 11 7.94 -14.78 -0.85
CA ILE A 11 9.02 -14.23 0.00
C ILE A 11 8.86 -14.80 1.40
N SER A 12 9.99 -15.14 2.04
CA SER A 12 10.06 -15.38 3.48
C SER A 12 11.31 -14.71 4.03
N THR A 13 11.16 -13.98 5.14
CA THR A 13 12.28 -13.32 5.82
C THR A 13 12.28 -13.67 7.30
N THR A 14 13.47 -13.84 7.88
CA THR A 14 13.65 -14.14 9.29
C THR A 14 14.72 -13.23 9.89
N ASN A 15 14.32 -12.39 10.83
CA ASN A 15 15.17 -11.44 11.55
C ASN A 15 16.13 -10.65 10.65
N LEU A 16 15.63 -10.15 9.53
CA LEU A 16 16.43 -9.48 8.51
C LEU A 16 16.90 -8.12 9.03
N VAL A 17 18.22 -7.89 8.99
CA VAL A 17 18.83 -6.65 9.48
C VAL A 17 19.70 -6.00 8.41
N LYS A 18 19.59 -4.67 8.33
CA LYS A 18 20.54 -3.81 7.59
C LYS A 18 21.05 -2.72 8.48
N ASN A 19 22.36 -2.75 8.71
CA ASN A 19 23.08 -1.70 9.44
C ASN A 19 23.88 -0.82 8.45
N PHE A 20 23.82 0.49 8.64
CA PHE A 20 24.69 1.47 8.01
C PHE A 20 25.35 2.30 9.12
N ASP A 21 26.65 2.24 9.21
CA ASP A 21 27.47 3.05 10.13
C ASP A 21 26.96 3.06 11.58
N GLY A 22 26.57 1.87 12.09
CA GLY A 22 26.08 1.71 13.46
C GLY A 22 24.58 1.92 13.65
N LYS A 23 23.83 2.38 12.62
CA LYS A 23 22.38 2.58 12.68
C LYS A 23 21.65 1.49 11.88
N ASN A 24 20.70 0.81 12.52
CA ASN A 24 19.85 -0.15 11.83
C ASN A 24 18.77 0.57 11.02
N ALA A 25 18.88 0.52 9.69
CA ALA A 25 17.83 0.97 8.79
C ALA A 25 16.72 -0.08 8.62
N VAL A 26 17.08 -1.37 8.76
CA VAL A 26 16.17 -2.51 8.89
C VAL A 26 16.59 -3.27 10.14
N ASN A 27 15.65 -3.56 11.03
CA ASN A 27 15.93 -4.03 12.38
C ASN A 27 15.07 -5.25 12.72
N GLY A 28 15.50 -6.43 12.27
CA GLY A 28 14.90 -7.70 12.62
C GLY A 28 13.55 -7.99 11.94
N ILE A 29 13.38 -7.58 10.68
CA ILE A 29 12.13 -7.81 9.95
C ILE A 29 11.96 -9.30 9.63
N SER A 30 10.83 -9.87 10.12
CA SER A 30 10.36 -11.21 9.79
C SER A 30 8.96 -11.09 9.19
N LEU A 31 8.79 -11.51 7.93
CA LEU A 31 7.50 -11.52 7.25
C LEU A 31 7.47 -12.54 6.12
N ASP A 32 6.28 -12.96 5.78
CA ASP A 32 6.00 -13.87 4.67
C ASP A 32 5.04 -13.21 3.68
N VAL A 33 5.34 -13.34 2.38
CA VAL A 33 4.48 -12.90 1.28
C VAL A 33 4.04 -14.11 0.49
N HIS A 34 2.73 -14.26 0.29
CA HIS A 34 2.15 -15.36 -0.49
C HIS A 34 2.21 -15.09 -1.98
N GLN A 35 2.23 -16.16 -2.78
CA GLN A 35 2.16 -16.02 -4.22
C GLN A 35 0.79 -15.50 -4.66
N GLY A 36 0.77 -14.55 -5.60
CA GLY A 36 -0.44 -13.99 -6.17
C GLY A 36 -1.17 -12.98 -5.29
N GLU A 37 -0.51 -12.44 -4.22
CA GLU A 37 -1.07 -11.33 -3.43
C GLU A 37 -0.41 -9.99 -3.76
N ILE A 38 -1.08 -8.91 -3.39
CA ILE A 38 -0.51 -7.57 -3.26
C ILE A 38 -0.15 -7.36 -1.79
N PHE A 39 1.14 -7.32 -1.48
CA PHE A 39 1.63 -7.08 -0.14
C PHE A 39 2.12 -5.64 0.00
N GLY A 40 1.47 -4.87 0.87
CA GLY A 40 1.82 -3.48 1.16
C GLY A 40 2.85 -3.36 2.28
N ILE A 41 3.87 -2.54 2.09
CA ILE A 41 4.81 -2.13 3.13
C ILE A 41 4.56 -0.65 3.40
N LEU A 42 3.89 -0.37 4.51
CA LEU A 42 3.45 0.96 4.91
C LEU A 42 4.37 1.54 5.98
N GLY A 43 4.58 2.84 5.99
CA GLY A 43 5.33 3.54 7.03
C GLY A 43 5.80 4.91 6.60
N PRO A 44 6.28 5.74 7.53
CA PRO A 44 6.75 7.09 7.25
C PRO A 44 8.06 7.09 6.44
N ASN A 45 8.46 8.27 5.98
CA ASN A 45 9.75 8.45 5.36
C ASN A 45 10.87 8.14 6.36
N GLY A 46 11.88 7.38 5.92
CA GLY A 46 12.97 6.95 6.78
C GLY A 46 12.68 5.71 7.65
N ALA A 47 11.47 5.12 7.57
CA ALA A 47 11.13 3.89 8.32
C ALA A 47 11.90 2.64 7.88
N GLY A 48 12.63 2.68 6.74
CA GLY A 48 13.40 1.53 6.24
C GLY A 48 12.77 0.79 5.06
N LYS A 49 11.58 1.20 4.57
CA LYS A 49 10.83 0.55 3.47
C LYS A 49 11.68 0.29 2.22
N THR A 50 12.22 1.36 1.62
CA THR A 50 13.07 1.28 0.42
C THR A 50 14.32 0.44 0.66
N THR A 51 14.93 0.54 1.85
CA THR A 51 16.11 -0.27 2.21
C THR A 51 15.74 -1.76 2.25
N PHE A 52 14.65 -2.11 2.90
CA PHE A 52 14.14 -3.48 2.96
C PHE A 52 13.84 -4.03 1.56
N LEU A 53 13.13 -3.26 0.73
CA LEU A 53 12.82 -3.65 -0.64
C LEU A 53 14.10 -3.83 -1.47
N ARG A 54 15.10 -2.92 -1.35
CA ARG A 54 16.41 -3.05 -2.04
C ARG A 54 17.21 -4.27 -1.57
N MET A 55 17.09 -4.69 -0.32
CA MET A 55 17.68 -5.95 0.16
C MET A 55 17.04 -7.14 -0.55
N LEU A 56 15.70 -7.22 -0.59
CA LEU A 56 14.98 -8.27 -1.29
C LEU A 56 15.30 -8.31 -2.79
N ALA A 57 15.47 -7.14 -3.40
CA ALA A 57 15.88 -7.02 -4.80
C ALA A 57 17.38 -7.32 -5.03
N THR A 58 18.12 -7.77 -4.03
CA THR A 58 19.58 -8.04 -4.09
C THR A 58 20.47 -6.82 -4.39
N LEU A 59 19.92 -5.61 -4.31
CA LEU A 59 20.65 -4.35 -4.55
C LEU A 59 21.44 -3.88 -3.34
N THR A 60 21.10 -4.38 -2.14
CA THR A 60 21.76 -4.03 -0.88
C THR A 60 22.04 -5.32 -0.12
N LYS A 61 23.30 -5.50 0.32
CA LYS A 61 23.70 -6.68 1.09
C LYS A 61 23.03 -6.69 2.47
N VAL A 62 22.56 -7.86 2.88
CA VAL A 62 22.05 -8.15 4.22
C VAL A 62 23.18 -8.07 5.23
N THR A 63 22.94 -7.48 6.41
CA THR A 63 23.91 -7.47 7.52
C THR A 63 23.77 -8.75 8.35
N SER A 64 22.54 -9.14 8.69
CA SER A 64 22.25 -10.41 9.39
C SER A 64 20.80 -10.83 9.14
N GLY A 65 20.44 -12.04 9.57
CA GLY A 65 19.17 -12.67 9.26
C GLY A 65 19.20 -13.42 7.94
N SER A 66 18.04 -13.91 7.50
CA SER A 66 17.91 -14.67 6.25
C SER A 66 16.66 -14.27 5.50
N ALA A 67 16.70 -14.42 4.18
CA ALA A 67 15.55 -14.24 3.31
C ALA A 67 15.62 -15.22 2.13
N SER A 68 14.44 -15.64 1.65
CA SER A 68 14.31 -16.43 0.44
C SER A 68 13.23 -15.89 -0.48
N ILE A 69 13.42 -16.03 -1.77
CA ILE A 69 12.45 -15.69 -2.83
C ILE A 69 12.20 -16.94 -3.66
N PHE A 70 10.94 -17.38 -3.68
CA PHE A 70 10.53 -18.67 -4.28
C PHE A 70 11.46 -19.82 -3.85
N GLY A 71 11.81 -19.87 -2.55
CA GLY A 71 12.68 -20.89 -1.97
C GLY A 71 14.17 -20.73 -2.26
N ASN A 72 14.61 -19.73 -3.05
CA ASN A 72 16.02 -19.44 -3.30
C ASN A 72 16.57 -18.47 -2.25
N ASP A 73 17.69 -18.84 -1.64
CA ASP A 73 18.35 -18.00 -0.61
C ASP A 73 18.85 -16.68 -1.22
N LEU A 74 18.48 -15.57 -0.61
CA LEU A 74 18.78 -14.22 -1.10
C LEU A 74 20.30 -13.97 -1.25
N THR A 75 21.08 -14.52 -0.35
CA THR A 75 22.54 -14.30 -0.28
C THR A 75 23.30 -15.27 -1.17
N LYS A 76 22.91 -16.56 -1.18
CA LYS A 76 23.61 -17.60 -1.90
C LYS A 76 23.20 -17.68 -3.37
N ASP A 77 21.92 -17.49 -3.64
CA ASP A 77 21.31 -17.67 -4.96
C ASP A 77 20.91 -16.33 -5.62
N GLY A 78 21.55 -15.22 -5.26
CA GLY A 78 21.15 -13.88 -5.71
C GLY A 78 21.00 -13.72 -7.24
N ALA A 79 21.81 -14.43 -8.04
CA ALA A 79 21.66 -14.43 -9.50
C ALA A 79 20.34 -15.10 -9.95
N LYS A 80 19.95 -16.20 -9.32
CA LYS A 80 18.66 -16.86 -9.59
C LYS A 80 17.50 -16.00 -9.13
N VAL A 81 17.61 -15.39 -7.94
CA VAL A 81 16.58 -14.49 -7.40
C VAL A 81 16.27 -13.37 -8.39
N ARG A 82 17.29 -12.74 -8.99
CA ARG A 82 17.08 -11.65 -9.96
C ARG A 82 16.28 -12.06 -11.19
N ASN A 83 16.27 -13.34 -11.56
CA ASN A 83 15.46 -13.84 -12.69
C ASN A 83 13.95 -13.88 -12.37
N PHE A 84 13.58 -13.86 -11.09
CA PHE A 84 12.18 -13.89 -10.66
C PHE A 84 11.60 -12.52 -10.39
N ILE A 85 12.41 -11.46 -10.34
CA ILE A 85 12.00 -10.16 -9.87
C ILE A 85 11.98 -9.10 -10.98
N GLY A 86 10.95 -8.27 -10.97
CA GLY A 86 10.92 -6.95 -11.61
C GLY A 86 10.98 -5.88 -10.53
N LEU A 87 11.70 -4.82 -10.76
CA LEU A 87 11.81 -3.69 -9.83
C LEU A 87 11.52 -2.40 -10.55
N THR A 88 10.60 -1.60 -10.00
CA THR A 88 10.41 -0.21 -10.36
C THR A 88 10.86 0.64 -9.18
N GLY A 89 11.92 1.41 -9.38
CA GLY A 89 12.48 2.29 -8.36
C GLY A 89 11.70 3.60 -8.20
N GLN A 90 12.11 4.42 -7.25
CA GLN A 90 11.54 5.76 -7.02
C GLN A 90 11.77 6.71 -8.21
N TYR A 91 12.86 6.54 -8.94
CA TYR A 91 13.20 7.29 -10.15
C TYR A 91 13.03 6.39 -11.37
N ALA A 92 12.50 6.97 -12.45
CA ALA A 92 12.35 6.27 -13.72
C ALA A 92 13.72 5.85 -14.26
N SER A 93 13.83 4.57 -14.64
CA SER A 93 15.06 4.00 -15.21
C SER A 93 15.15 4.19 -16.73
N VAL A 94 14.11 4.77 -17.34
CA VAL A 94 14.02 4.96 -18.79
C VAL A 94 14.91 6.10 -19.26
N ASP A 95 15.48 5.94 -20.44
CA ASP A 95 16.29 6.96 -21.10
C ASP A 95 15.38 8.04 -21.71
N GLU A 96 15.58 9.28 -21.30
CA GLU A 96 14.74 10.41 -21.70
C GLU A 96 14.96 10.86 -23.16
N GLU A 97 16.10 10.55 -23.76
CA GLU A 97 16.40 10.90 -25.16
C GLU A 97 15.75 9.93 -26.14
N LEU A 98 15.44 8.72 -25.70
CA LEU A 98 14.83 7.68 -26.49
C LEU A 98 13.30 7.76 -26.49
N THR A 99 12.69 7.13 -27.49
CA THR A 99 11.23 6.95 -27.54
C THR A 99 10.77 5.87 -26.57
N GLY A 100 9.46 5.83 -26.30
CA GLY A 100 8.86 4.77 -25.49
C GLY A 100 9.13 3.38 -26.04
N MET A 101 9.05 3.21 -27.39
CA MET A 101 9.32 1.93 -28.05
C MET A 101 10.80 1.54 -28.01
N GLU A 102 11.71 2.49 -28.17
CA GLU A 102 13.16 2.23 -28.09
C GLU A 102 13.56 1.79 -26.70
N ASN A 103 13.05 2.44 -25.66
CA ASN A 103 13.22 1.98 -24.27
C ASN A 103 12.76 0.52 -24.11
N MET A 104 11.54 0.17 -24.56
CA MET A 104 11.03 -1.19 -24.46
C MET A 104 11.95 -2.20 -25.17
N ILE A 105 12.48 -1.85 -26.35
CA ILE A 105 13.38 -2.74 -27.10
C ILE A 105 14.71 -2.92 -26.37
N ILE A 106 15.33 -1.84 -25.90
CA ILE A 106 16.62 -1.88 -25.22
C ILE A 106 16.50 -2.71 -23.93
N PHE A 107 15.53 -2.41 -23.08
CA PHE A 107 15.34 -3.17 -21.85
C PHE A 107 14.97 -4.63 -22.09
N GLY A 108 14.19 -4.93 -23.16
CA GLY A 108 13.93 -6.29 -23.57
C GLY A 108 15.21 -7.05 -23.95
N GLN A 109 16.07 -6.42 -24.75
CA GLN A 109 17.35 -7.01 -25.16
C GLN A 109 18.33 -7.19 -23.99
N LEU A 110 18.41 -6.21 -23.06
CA LEU A 110 19.21 -6.32 -21.84
C LEU A 110 18.74 -7.50 -20.95
N ASN A 111 17.47 -7.86 -21.04
CA ASN A 111 16.89 -8.99 -20.33
C ASN A 111 16.85 -10.30 -21.19
N GLY A 112 17.61 -10.36 -22.29
CA GLY A 112 17.81 -11.56 -23.08
C GLY A 112 16.78 -11.83 -24.18
N LEU A 113 15.81 -10.93 -24.43
CA LEU A 113 14.88 -11.06 -25.54
C LEU A 113 15.55 -10.67 -26.87
N SER A 114 15.18 -11.33 -27.94
CA SER A 114 15.52 -10.86 -29.28
C SER A 114 14.82 -9.52 -29.57
N LYS A 115 15.36 -8.70 -30.48
CA LYS A 115 14.75 -7.43 -30.89
C LYS A 115 13.28 -7.59 -31.33
N LYS A 116 12.96 -8.70 -32.01
CA LYS A 116 11.60 -9.01 -32.48
C LYS A 116 10.65 -9.30 -31.31
N GLU A 117 11.11 -10.11 -30.35
CA GLU A 117 10.33 -10.43 -29.14
C GLU A 117 10.14 -9.19 -28.25
N ALA A 118 11.22 -8.42 -28.01
CA ALA A 118 11.18 -7.18 -27.25
C ALA A 118 10.18 -6.17 -27.87
N LYS A 119 10.20 -6.01 -29.22
CA LYS A 119 9.25 -5.14 -29.92
C LYS A 119 7.81 -5.63 -29.77
N LYS A 120 7.56 -6.94 -29.94
CA LYS A 120 6.22 -7.52 -29.78
C LYS A 120 5.71 -7.29 -28.36
N ARG A 121 6.53 -7.66 -27.37
CA ARG A 121 6.17 -7.50 -25.96
C ARG A 121 6.01 -6.04 -25.57
N GLY A 122 6.85 -5.16 -26.08
CA GLY A 122 6.76 -3.71 -25.90
C GLY A 122 5.43 -3.15 -26.38
N LEU A 123 4.95 -3.54 -27.57
CA LEU A 123 3.64 -3.10 -28.07
C LEU A 123 2.49 -3.57 -27.18
N GLU A 124 2.53 -4.81 -26.67
CA GLU A 124 1.51 -5.32 -25.72
C GLU A 124 1.47 -4.47 -24.45
N LEU A 125 2.64 -4.21 -23.86
CA LEU A 125 2.75 -3.43 -22.62
C LEU A 125 2.37 -1.96 -22.83
N LEU A 126 2.86 -1.31 -23.89
CA LEU A 126 2.48 0.08 -24.20
C LEU A 126 0.97 0.23 -24.39
N LYS A 127 0.30 -0.79 -24.97
CA LYS A 127 -1.16 -0.83 -25.05
C LYS A 127 -1.81 -0.99 -23.67
N GLN A 128 -1.33 -1.93 -22.86
CA GLN A 128 -1.84 -2.19 -21.50
C GLN A 128 -1.73 -0.94 -20.61
N PHE A 129 -0.64 -0.18 -20.76
CA PHE A 129 -0.38 1.04 -20.00
C PHE A 129 -0.93 2.33 -20.65
N SER A 130 -1.77 2.22 -21.70
CA SER A 130 -2.36 3.36 -22.43
C SER A 130 -1.31 4.36 -22.95
N LEU A 131 -0.20 3.82 -23.47
CA LEU A 131 0.91 4.61 -24.03
C LEU A 131 1.07 4.42 -25.56
N THR A 132 0.13 3.75 -26.24
CA THR A 132 0.21 3.42 -27.68
C THR A 132 0.41 4.67 -28.54
N GLU A 133 -0.34 5.74 -28.27
CA GLU A 133 -0.27 7.00 -29.03
C GLU A 133 1.04 7.78 -28.82
N ALA A 134 1.73 7.47 -27.74
CA ALA A 134 2.98 8.14 -27.37
C ALA A 134 4.23 7.28 -27.62
N LYS A 135 4.08 6.06 -28.13
CA LYS A 135 5.18 5.09 -28.25
C LYS A 135 6.39 5.58 -29.05
N ASP A 136 6.16 6.43 -30.03
CA ASP A 136 7.19 6.97 -30.92
C ASP A 136 7.65 8.40 -30.54
N LYS A 137 7.16 8.94 -29.40
CA LYS A 137 7.60 10.23 -28.85
C LYS A 137 8.78 10.03 -27.90
N SER A 138 9.72 10.98 -27.87
CA SER A 138 10.78 11.02 -26.85
C SER A 138 10.18 11.08 -25.44
N ILE A 139 10.81 10.43 -24.48
CA ILE A 139 10.38 10.42 -23.09
C ILE A 139 10.46 11.81 -22.47
N SER A 140 11.35 12.68 -22.96
CA SER A 140 11.41 14.10 -22.55
C SER A 140 10.08 14.84 -22.72
N ALA A 141 9.25 14.42 -23.70
CA ALA A 141 7.92 14.97 -23.95
C ALA A 141 6.78 14.32 -23.12
N PHE A 142 7.09 13.31 -22.29
CA PHE A 142 6.09 12.63 -21.48
C PHE A 142 5.74 13.43 -20.23
N SER A 143 4.46 13.39 -19.81
CA SER A 143 4.10 13.82 -18.45
C SER A 143 4.71 12.88 -17.40
N GLY A 144 4.79 13.32 -16.14
CA GLY A 144 5.28 12.48 -15.04
C GLY A 144 4.52 11.15 -14.92
N GLY A 145 3.20 11.18 -15.06
CA GLY A 145 2.37 9.99 -15.07
C GLY A 145 2.64 9.06 -16.26
N MET A 146 2.93 9.59 -17.45
CA MET A 146 3.32 8.77 -18.61
C MET A 146 4.69 8.12 -18.40
N ARG A 147 5.67 8.87 -17.86
CA ARG A 147 7.00 8.32 -17.54
C ARG A 147 6.88 7.19 -16.52
N ARG A 148 6.08 7.39 -15.46
CA ARG A 148 5.87 6.37 -14.42
C ARG A 148 5.21 5.10 -14.96
N ARG A 149 4.22 5.23 -15.85
CA ARG A 149 3.58 4.10 -16.53
C ARG A 149 4.55 3.36 -17.46
N LEU A 150 5.41 4.08 -18.17
CA LEU A 150 6.43 3.46 -19.00
C LEU A 150 7.49 2.72 -18.18
N ASP A 151 7.96 3.30 -17.08
CA ASP A 151 8.92 2.69 -16.18
C ASP A 151 8.39 1.35 -15.62
N LEU A 152 7.12 1.34 -15.19
CA LEU A 152 6.46 0.11 -14.79
C LEU A 152 6.33 -0.88 -15.98
N ALA A 153 5.95 -0.41 -17.16
CA ALA A 153 5.85 -1.26 -18.34
C ALA A 153 7.20 -1.94 -18.71
N VAL A 154 8.30 -1.18 -18.61
CA VAL A 154 9.65 -1.68 -18.82
C VAL A 154 10.02 -2.78 -17.82
N SER A 155 9.71 -2.61 -16.54
CA SER A 155 9.99 -3.60 -15.50
C SER A 155 9.25 -4.94 -15.70
N LEU A 156 8.20 -4.92 -16.52
CA LEU A 156 7.36 -6.09 -16.85
C LEU A 156 7.72 -6.77 -18.18
N ILE A 157 8.77 -6.34 -18.82
CA ILE A 157 9.13 -6.83 -20.16
C ILE A 157 9.34 -8.36 -20.16
N THR A 158 9.89 -8.92 -19.09
CA THR A 158 10.14 -10.35 -18.90
C THR A 158 9.01 -11.11 -18.20
N LYS A 159 7.89 -10.45 -17.85
CA LYS A 159 6.80 -11.04 -17.06
C LYS A 159 7.29 -11.67 -15.75
N PRO A 160 7.95 -10.92 -14.87
CA PRO A 160 8.47 -11.48 -13.64
C PRO A 160 7.33 -11.97 -12.74
N PRO A 161 7.47 -13.14 -12.05
CA PRO A 161 6.46 -13.62 -11.12
C PRO A 161 6.37 -12.80 -9.83
N LEU A 162 7.39 -11.99 -9.50
CA LEU A 162 7.42 -11.08 -8.36
C LEU A 162 7.82 -9.69 -8.82
N ILE A 163 7.05 -8.67 -8.41
CA ILE A 163 7.26 -7.29 -8.82
C ILE A 163 7.38 -6.44 -7.56
N PHE A 164 8.49 -5.70 -7.45
CA PHE A 164 8.72 -4.70 -6.42
C PHE A 164 8.39 -3.31 -6.96
N LEU A 165 7.52 -2.58 -6.26
CA LEU A 165 7.12 -1.21 -6.58
C LEU A 165 7.48 -0.28 -5.42
N ASP A 166 8.46 0.59 -5.62
CA ASP A 166 8.86 1.56 -4.59
C ASP A 166 8.11 2.86 -4.81
N GLU A 167 7.11 3.13 -3.95
CA GLU A 167 6.22 4.29 -4.00
C GLU A 167 5.62 4.55 -5.39
N PRO A 168 4.85 3.61 -5.97
CA PRO A 168 4.48 3.63 -7.38
C PRO A 168 3.62 4.83 -7.81
N THR A 169 2.92 5.48 -6.88
CA THR A 169 1.97 6.56 -7.19
C THR A 169 2.39 7.93 -6.66
N THR A 170 3.58 8.03 -6.08
CA THR A 170 4.10 9.31 -5.57
C THR A 170 4.19 10.34 -6.70
N GLY A 171 3.65 11.54 -6.45
CA GLY A 171 3.65 12.65 -7.41
C GLY A 171 2.61 12.53 -8.53
N LEU A 172 1.73 11.53 -8.51
CA LEU A 172 0.64 11.38 -9.47
C LEU A 172 -0.63 12.11 -8.99
N ASP A 173 -1.36 12.67 -9.94
CA ASP A 173 -2.71 13.19 -9.69
C ASP A 173 -3.70 12.05 -9.36
N PRO A 174 -4.87 12.35 -8.74
CA PRO A 174 -5.82 11.31 -8.30
C PRO A 174 -6.31 10.41 -9.43
N ARG A 175 -6.51 10.94 -10.64
CA ARG A 175 -6.97 10.16 -11.79
C ARG A 175 -5.91 9.18 -12.24
N THR A 176 -4.69 9.65 -12.44
CA THR A 176 -3.54 8.82 -12.87
C THR A 176 -3.22 7.76 -11.81
N ARG A 177 -3.36 8.10 -10.51
CA ARG A 177 -3.23 7.15 -9.39
C ARG A 177 -4.24 6.01 -9.50
N GLY A 178 -5.51 6.31 -9.72
CA GLY A 178 -6.56 5.30 -9.91
C GLY A 178 -6.32 4.39 -11.12
N GLU A 179 -5.82 4.93 -12.24
CA GLU A 179 -5.41 4.14 -13.41
C GLU A 179 -4.24 3.20 -13.07
N MET A 180 -3.24 3.67 -12.32
CA MET A 180 -2.11 2.87 -11.85
C MET A 180 -2.57 1.72 -10.94
N TRP A 181 -3.45 1.99 -9.98
CA TRP A 181 -4.01 0.96 -9.09
C TRP A 181 -4.73 -0.14 -9.87
N LYS A 182 -5.52 0.25 -10.88
CA LYS A 182 -6.19 -0.71 -11.75
C LYS A 182 -5.18 -1.61 -12.47
N THR A 183 -4.12 -1.00 -13.00
CA THR A 183 -3.05 -1.76 -13.69
C THR A 183 -2.34 -2.73 -12.74
N ILE A 184 -2.02 -2.31 -11.51
CA ILE A 184 -1.40 -3.16 -10.48
C ILE A 184 -2.29 -4.38 -10.18
N ARG A 185 -3.60 -4.17 -10.00
CA ARG A 185 -4.54 -5.29 -9.79
C ARG A 185 -4.63 -6.25 -10.98
N GLU A 186 -4.53 -5.74 -12.21
CA GLU A 186 -4.52 -6.58 -13.41
C GLU A 186 -3.27 -7.47 -13.49
N LEU A 187 -2.12 -6.99 -13.03
CA LEU A 187 -0.89 -7.79 -12.96
C LEU A 187 -1.03 -8.99 -12.03
N VAL A 188 -1.65 -8.79 -10.87
CA VAL A 188 -1.90 -9.88 -9.92
C VAL A 188 -2.91 -10.89 -10.48
N LYS A 189 -3.98 -10.42 -11.13
CA LYS A 189 -4.91 -11.30 -11.86
C LYS A 189 -4.19 -12.11 -12.96
N GLY A 190 -3.12 -11.57 -13.52
CA GLY A 190 -2.24 -12.24 -14.47
C GLY A 190 -1.26 -13.23 -13.85
N GLY A 191 -1.28 -13.43 -12.53
CA GLY A 191 -0.48 -14.42 -11.78
C GLY A 191 0.80 -13.87 -11.16
N SER A 192 1.07 -12.55 -11.22
CA SER A 192 2.22 -11.95 -10.54
C SER A 192 1.93 -11.73 -9.06
N THR A 193 2.96 -11.79 -8.23
CA THR A 193 2.96 -11.32 -6.84
C THR A 193 3.51 -9.91 -6.80
N ILE A 194 2.93 -9.02 -6.02
CA ILE A 194 3.38 -7.63 -5.91
C ILE A 194 3.74 -7.29 -4.48
N VAL A 195 4.90 -6.68 -4.28
CA VAL A 195 5.27 -6.01 -3.04
C VAL A 195 5.43 -4.53 -3.34
N LEU A 196 4.61 -3.71 -2.73
CA LEU A 196 4.70 -2.26 -2.89
C LEU A 196 5.05 -1.56 -1.57
N THR A 197 5.87 -0.55 -1.65
CA THR A 197 6.07 0.38 -0.54
C THR A 197 5.21 1.61 -0.74
N THR A 198 4.66 2.15 0.32
CA THR A 198 3.93 3.42 0.28
C THR A 198 3.96 4.14 1.63
N GLN A 199 3.78 5.44 1.58
CA GLN A 199 3.47 6.28 2.75
C GLN A 199 1.99 6.71 2.74
N TYR A 200 1.25 6.41 1.67
CA TYR A 200 -0.16 6.75 1.53
C TYR A 200 -1.01 5.60 2.05
N LEU A 201 -1.74 5.86 3.14
CA LEU A 201 -2.56 4.85 3.80
C LEU A 201 -3.77 4.44 2.95
N ASP A 202 -4.33 5.39 2.19
CA ASP A 202 -5.39 5.13 1.22
C ASP A 202 -4.96 4.16 0.10
N GLU A 203 -3.71 4.26 -0.37
CA GLU A 203 -3.16 3.33 -1.36
C GLU A 203 -3.04 1.92 -0.79
N ALA A 204 -2.48 1.78 0.41
CA ALA A 204 -2.37 0.49 1.08
C ALA A 204 -3.76 -0.14 1.33
N ASP A 205 -4.72 0.65 1.81
CA ASP A 205 -6.09 0.21 2.07
C ASP A 205 -6.83 -0.27 0.82
N GLN A 206 -6.61 0.44 -0.29
CA GLN A 206 -7.29 0.14 -1.54
C GLN A 206 -6.64 -1.00 -2.33
N LEU A 207 -5.33 -1.17 -2.26
CA LEU A 207 -4.60 -2.11 -3.12
C LEU A 207 -4.22 -3.40 -2.42
N ALA A 208 -3.74 -3.32 -1.18
CA ALA A 208 -3.06 -4.45 -0.56
C ALA A 208 -4.05 -5.49 -0.02
N ASP A 209 -3.75 -6.75 -0.26
CA ASP A 209 -4.42 -7.89 0.38
C ASP A 209 -3.96 -8.03 1.83
N ARG A 210 -2.66 -7.80 2.07
CA ARG A 210 -2.04 -7.76 3.40
C ARG A 210 -1.03 -6.62 3.46
N ILE A 211 -0.86 -6.06 4.67
CA ILE A 211 0.01 -4.92 4.94
C ILE A 211 0.93 -5.26 6.11
N ALA A 212 2.19 -4.87 6.00
CA ALA A 212 3.10 -4.71 7.13
C ALA A 212 3.34 -3.23 7.37
N ILE A 213 3.08 -2.75 8.57
CA ILE A 213 3.39 -1.39 9.00
C ILE A 213 4.81 -1.40 9.59
N ILE A 214 5.70 -0.59 9.01
CA ILE A 214 7.09 -0.48 9.44
C ILE A 214 7.32 0.89 10.06
N ASP A 215 7.90 0.91 11.25
CA ASP A 215 8.43 2.11 11.88
C ASP A 215 9.80 1.84 12.48
N HIS A 216 10.72 2.80 12.37
CA HIS A 216 12.10 2.67 12.85
C HIS A 216 12.80 1.35 12.48
N GLY A 217 12.55 0.85 11.26
CA GLY A 217 13.16 -0.37 10.73
C GLY A 217 12.54 -1.67 11.19
N SER A 218 11.49 -1.65 12.01
CA SER A 218 10.82 -2.82 12.56
C SER A 218 9.35 -2.89 12.14
N VAL A 219 8.81 -4.10 12.01
CA VAL A 219 7.38 -4.32 11.79
C VAL A 219 6.64 -4.08 13.11
N ILE A 220 5.71 -3.13 13.15
CA ILE A 220 4.90 -2.81 14.33
C ILE A 220 3.50 -3.43 14.29
N ALA A 221 2.98 -3.70 13.07
CA ALA A 221 1.73 -4.44 12.88
C ALA A 221 1.73 -5.11 11.50
N GLN A 222 1.00 -6.22 11.37
CA GLN A 222 0.81 -6.93 10.10
C GLN A 222 -0.56 -7.59 10.07
N GLY A 223 -1.23 -7.54 8.91
CA GLY A 223 -2.53 -8.18 8.68
C GLY A 223 -3.19 -7.69 7.40
N THR A 224 -4.40 -8.12 7.15
CA THR A 224 -5.27 -7.52 6.12
C THR A 224 -5.65 -6.09 6.54
N PRO A 225 -6.02 -5.19 5.60
CA PRO A 225 -6.53 -3.86 5.96
C PRO A 225 -7.66 -3.90 7.00
N SER A 226 -8.56 -4.89 6.87
CA SER A 226 -9.67 -5.06 7.83
C SER A 226 -9.20 -5.48 9.22
N GLU A 227 -8.25 -6.40 9.32
CA GLU A 227 -7.67 -6.83 10.61
C GLU A 227 -6.94 -5.68 11.30
N LEU A 228 -6.15 -4.91 10.55
CA LEU A 228 -5.44 -3.75 11.08
C LEU A 228 -6.42 -2.69 11.61
N LYS A 229 -7.47 -2.37 10.86
CA LYS A 229 -8.53 -1.45 11.33
C LYS A 229 -9.25 -1.95 12.59
N ASN A 230 -9.39 -3.26 12.72
CA ASN A 230 -10.03 -3.86 13.90
C ASN A 230 -9.12 -3.85 15.15
N ILE A 231 -7.82 -3.51 15.05
CA ILE A 231 -6.93 -3.39 16.22
C ILE A 231 -7.49 -2.35 17.22
N LEU A 232 -8.08 -1.25 16.71
CA LEU A 232 -8.69 -0.22 17.55
C LEU A 232 -10.01 -0.68 18.17
N GLY A 233 -10.67 -1.71 17.60
CA GLY A 233 -11.88 -2.33 18.16
C GLY A 233 -13.11 -1.43 18.25
N GLU A 234 -13.01 -0.17 17.86
CA GLU A 234 -14.02 0.85 18.01
C GLU A 234 -14.58 1.28 16.65
N THR A 235 -15.88 1.50 16.60
CA THR A 235 -16.55 2.13 15.46
C THR A 235 -16.81 3.59 15.82
N THR A 236 -16.49 4.50 14.92
CA THR A 236 -16.86 5.92 15.10
C THR A 236 -18.31 6.09 14.69
N PHE A 237 -19.13 6.58 15.61
CA PHE A 237 -20.51 6.93 15.40
C PHE A 237 -20.62 8.46 15.35
N GLU A 238 -20.98 9.00 14.20
CA GLU A 238 -21.10 10.43 13.96
C GLU A 238 -22.58 10.82 13.88
N LEU A 239 -22.94 11.90 14.59
CA LEU A 239 -24.28 12.43 14.68
C LEU A 239 -24.24 13.92 14.37
N SER A 240 -24.93 14.37 13.32
CA SER A 240 -25.16 15.79 13.07
C SER A 240 -26.53 16.20 13.60
N LEU A 241 -26.58 17.37 14.27
CA LEU A 241 -27.82 17.89 14.85
C LEU A 241 -28.41 18.97 13.97
N ILE A 242 -29.76 19.07 13.92
CA ILE A 242 -30.46 20.15 13.20
C ILE A 242 -30.12 21.49 13.79
N LYS A 243 -30.03 21.58 15.14
CA LYS A 243 -29.75 22.82 15.86
C LYS A 243 -28.38 22.76 16.51
N SER A 244 -27.43 23.52 16.00
CA SER A 244 -26.06 23.61 16.55
C SER A 244 -26.02 24.07 18.00
N SER A 245 -27.04 24.87 18.45
CA SER A 245 -27.16 25.31 19.83
C SER A 245 -27.38 24.18 20.84
N GLN A 246 -27.83 23.00 20.40
CA GLN A 246 -28.09 21.84 21.25
C GLN A 246 -26.86 20.91 21.39
N ILE A 247 -25.76 21.16 20.67
CA ILE A 247 -24.56 20.26 20.64
C ILE A 247 -23.99 20.08 22.05
N LYS A 248 -23.82 21.17 22.80
CA LYS A 248 -23.24 21.11 24.14
C LYS A 248 -24.12 20.28 25.08
N GLN A 249 -25.42 20.48 25.03
CA GLN A 249 -26.38 19.73 25.83
C GLN A 249 -26.33 18.23 25.46
N ALA A 250 -26.37 17.90 24.16
CA ALA A 250 -26.31 16.51 23.68
C ALA A 250 -25.01 15.82 24.12
N LYS A 251 -23.86 16.50 24.00
CA LYS A 251 -22.57 16.01 24.48
C LYS A 251 -22.61 15.64 25.95
N GLU A 252 -22.97 16.63 26.83
CA GLU A 252 -22.99 16.44 28.27
C GLU A 252 -23.90 15.27 28.68
N MET A 253 -25.07 15.15 28.05
CA MET A 253 -26.02 14.07 28.34
C MET A 253 -25.49 12.70 27.95
N ILE A 254 -24.86 12.58 26.75
CA ILE A 254 -24.28 11.32 26.27
C ILE A 254 -23.12 10.90 27.18
N GLU A 255 -22.20 11.82 27.48
CA GLU A 255 -21.04 11.56 28.35
C GLU A 255 -21.47 11.12 29.76
N GLN A 256 -22.46 11.79 30.36
CA GLN A 256 -22.95 11.43 31.69
C GLN A 256 -23.66 10.09 31.72
N LYS A 257 -24.47 9.78 30.70
CA LYS A 257 -25.28 8.55 30.73
C LYS A 257 -24.51 7.31 30.37
N PHE A 258 -23.55 7.41 29.39
CA PHE A 258 -22.83 6.25 28.87
C PHE A 258 -21.40 6.15 29.35
N ASN A 259 -20.88 7.18 30.02
CA ASN A 259 -19.48 7.27 30.48
C ASN A 259 -18.48 7.07 29.31
N ILE A 260 -18.76 7.72 28.18
CA ILE A 260 -17.95 7.69 26.96
C ILE A 260 -17.57 9.12 26.58
N GLU A 261 -16.40 9.30 25.98
CA GLU A 261 -15.94 10.59 25.49
C GLU A 261 -16.67 10.97 24.18
N VAL A 262 -17.11 12.22 24.09
CA VAL A 262 -17.76 12.77 22.89
C VAL A 262 -16.96 13.95 22.36
N ILE A 263 -16.46 13.80 21.13
CA ILE A 263 -15.73 14.85 20.42
C ILE A 263 -16.73 15.69 19.64
N VAL A 264 -16.64 17.00 19.78
CA VAL A 264 -17.46 17.96 19.03
C VAL A 264 -16.70 18.43 17.80
N LEU A 265 -17.32 18.32 16.63
CA LEU A 265 -16.87 18.91 15.37
C LEU A 265 -17.73 20.14 15.06
N PRO A 266 -17.33 21.36 15.52
CA PRO A 266 -18.20 22.53 15.51
C PRO A 266 -18.63 22.99 14.12
N GLU A 267 -17.73 22.82 13.12
CA GLU A 267 -17.96 23.27 11.74
C GLU A 267 -19.19 22.60 11.09
N PHE A 268 -19.52 21.38 11.53
CA PHE A 268 -20.60 20.57 10.97
C PHE A 268 -21.74 20.28 11.93
N ALA A 269 -21.76 20.94 13.09
CA ALA A 269 -22.72 20.61 14.15
C ALA A 269 -22.78 19.10 14.48
N THR A 270 -21.63 18.42 14.47
CA THR A 270 -21.51 16.97 14.56
C THR A 270 -20.86 16.54 15.87
N LEU A 271 -21.39 15.47 16.47
CA LEU A 271 -20.80 14.74 17.58
C LEU A 271 -20.16 13.48 17.04
N SER A 272 -18.91 13.24 17.38
CA SER A 272 -18.15 12.02 17.02
C SER A 272 -17.89 11.20 18.27
N ILE A 273 -18.31 9.96 18.28
CA ILE A 273 -18.37 9.08 19.45
C ILE A 273 -17.75 7.74 19.07
N LYS A 274 -16.75 7.30 19.84
CA LYS A 274 -16.19 5.97 19.69
C LYS A 274 -17.04 4.95 20.44
N VAL A 275 -17.54 3.94 19.76
CA VAL A 275 -18.43 2.92 20.33
C VAL A 275 -17.96 1.50 19.94
N THR A 276 -18.08 0.59 20.87
CA THR A 276 -17.71 -0.82 20.69
C THR A 276 -18.90 -1.71 20.37
N ASP A 277 -20.14 -1.24 20.66
CA ASP A 277 -21.37 -2.02 20.47
C ASP A 277 -22.46 -1.16 19.79
N THR A 278 -23.12 -1.74 18.80
CA THR A 278 -24.27 -1.14 18.11
C THR A 278 -25.47 -0.84 19.04
N LYS A 279 -25.58 -1.53 20.18
CA LYS A 279 -26.61 -1.25 21.19
C LYS A 279 -26.45 0.14 21.79
N ILE A 280 -25.22 0.59 22.01
CA ILE A 280 -24.93 1.93 22.54
C ILE A 280 -25.42 2.98 21.55
N MET A 281 -25.19 2.80 20.24
CA MET A 281 -25.68 3.72 19.21
C MET A 281 -27.20 3.86 19.27
N THR A 282 -27.92 2.74 19.34
CA THR A 282 -29.40 2.77 19.44
C THR A 282 -29.85 3.50 20.70
N GLN A 283 -29.18 3.29 21.83
CA GLN A 283 -29.52 3.95 23.08
C GLN A 283 -29.23 5.46 23.04
N ILE A 284 -28.18 5.89 22.35
CA ILE A 284 -27.88 7.31 22.13
C ILE A 284 -28.98 7.96 21.28
N LEU A 285 -29.39 7.32 20.18
CA LEU A 285 -30.48 7.83 19.35
C LEU A 285 -31.78 7.99 20.13
N LEU A 286 -32.17 6.97 20.92
CA LEU A 286 -33.35 7.03 21.79
C LEU A 286 -33.26 8.12 22.88
N LEU A 287 -32.06 8.31 23.45
CA LEU A 287 -31.84 9.38 24.42
C LEU A 287 -32.12 10.74 23.79
N LEU A 288 -31.51 11.03 22.63
CA LEU A 288 -31.67 12.34 21.96
C LEU A 288 -33.11 12.56 21.50
N GLU A 289 -33.81 11.54 21.04
CA GLU A 289 -35.23 11.62 20.70
C GLU A 289 -36.09 11.97 21.93
N THR A 290 -35.87 11.28 23.05
CA THR A 290 -36.60 11.54 24.32
C THR A 290 -36.41 12.98 24.84
N GLU A 291 -35.24 13.54 24.64
CA GLU A 291 -34.88 14.89 25.05
C GLU A 291 -35.19 15.95 23.98
N HIS A 292 -35.91 15.58 22.94
CA HIS A 292 -36.32 16.45 21.83
C HIS A 292 -35.14 17.14 21.11
N ILE A 293 -34.00 16.45 21.04
CA ILE A 293 -32.86 16.88 20.27
C ILE A 293 -32.93 16.22 18.88
N ALA A 294 -33.25 17.02 17.87
CA ALA A 294 -33.47 16.51 16.52
C ALA A 294 -32.15 16.25 15.80
N ILE A 295 -32.01 15.03 15.29
CA ILE A 295 -30.87 14.56 14.50
C ILE A 295 -31.14 14.88 13.04
N ASN A 296 -30.15 15.45 12.35
CA ASN A 296 -30.17 15.70 10.92
C ASN A 296 -29.75 14.45 10.17
N GLU A 297 -28.61 13.88 10.56
CA GLU A 297 -28.00 12.72 9.92
C GLU A 297 -27.16 11.96 10.94
N PHE A 298 -27.01 10.65 10.73
CA PHE A 298 -26.02 9.88 11.45
C PHE A 298 -25.34 8.89 10.53
N GLU A 299 -24.08 8.63 10.80
CA GLU A 299 -23.32 7.61 10.09
C GLU A 299 -22.43 6.82 11.05
N THR A 300 -22.01 5.65 10.60
CA THR A 300 -21.04 4.83 11.30
C THR A 300 -19.88 4.55 10.37
N ARG A 301 -18.67 4.83 10.81
CA ARG A 301 -17.47 4.46 10.06
C ARG A 301 -16.52 3.59 10.89
N LYS A 302 -15.93 2.62 10.24
CA LYS A 302 -14.83 1.86 10.82
C LYS A 302 -13.60 2.75 10.90
N PRO A 303 -12.67 2.47 11.82
CA PRO A 303 -11.38 3.15 11.86
C PRO A 303 -10.70 3.15 10.51
N THR A 304 -9.98 4.20 10.22
CA THR A 304 -9.12 4.29 9.04
C THR A 304 -7.74 3.70 9.35
N LEU A 305 -6.95 3.38 8.33
CA LEU A 305 -5.55 3.00 8.56
C LEU A 305 -4.73 4.16 9.12
N ASP A 306 -5.14 5.43 8.87
CA ASP A 306 -4.52 6.62 9.47
C ASP A 306 -4.65 6.60 10.99
N GLU A 307 -5.84 6.33 11.51
CA GLU A 307 -6.10 6.24 12.95
C GLU A 307 -5.31 5.09 13.59
N VAL A 308 -5.26 3.93 12.93
CA VAL A 308 -4.44 2.79 13.38
C VAL A 308 -2.96 3.17 13.43
N PHE A 309 -2.47 3.83 12.38
CA PHE A 309 -1.06 4.22 12.29
C PHE A 309 -0.67 5.22 13.39
N LEU A 310 -1.50 6.24 13.63
CA LEU A 310 -1.28 7.24 14.69
C LEU A 310 -1.24 6.58 16.07
N GLU A 311 -2.18 5.68 16.36
CA GLU A 311 -2.24 4.96 17.63
C GLU A 311 -0.99 4.08 17.85
N LEU A 312 -0.58 3.32 16.82
CA LEU A 312 0.58 2.42 16.91
C LEU A 312 1.92 3.16 16.99
N THR A 313 2.02 4.37 16.45
CA THR A 313 3.26 5.16 16.45
C THR A 313 3.34 6.18 17.58
N GLY A 314 2.27 6.36 18.35
CA GLY A 314 2.20 7.32 19.48
C GLY A 314 2.33 8.79 19.04
N LYS A 315 1.91 9.12 17.82
CA LYS A 315 2.00 10.49 17.26
C LYS A 315 0.61 11.10 17.14
#